data_96389963c523a4525780334b051b07d6
#
_entry.id   96389963c523a4525780334b051b07d6
#
_cell.length_a   1.000
_cell.length_b   1.000
_cell.length_c   1.000
_cell.angle_alpha   90.00
_cell.angle_beta   90.00
_cell.angle_gamma   90.00
#
_symmetry.space_group_name_H-M   'P 1'
#
loop_
_entity.id
_entity.type
_entity.pdbx_description
1 polymer ?
#
loop_
_entity_poly.entity_id
_entity_poly.type
_entity_poly.pdbx_seq_one_letter_code
_entity_poly.pdbx_strand_id
1 'polypeptide(L)'
;MLDVARCKVAARGLDERVVLDVGDAEHLRVSDASVDVVTVAFGVRNFGDLEAGLREMARTIKPGGKVVILEFSRPRNRLFRVLYEFYTYKILPRIGGMVSKDKRAYEYLPASVGEFPAPAEFMSMMERAGFRGCRARSQSFGIAQIYTGQR
;
A
#
# COMPACT_ATOMS: atom_id res chain seq x y z
N MET A 1 2.92 -9.81 14.19
CA MET A 1 3.68 -8.77 13.46
C MET A 1 4.11 -7.62 14.39
N LEU A 2 3.23 -7.03 15.18
CA LEU A 2 3.58 -5.93 16.10
C LEU A 2 4.65 -6.31 17.12
N ASP A 3 4.63 -7.52 17.67
CA ASP A 3 5.64 -7.94 18.64
C ASP A 3 7.05 -7.97 18.04
N VAL A 4 7.17 -8.44 16.79
CA VAL A 4 8.44 -8.39 16.05
C VAL A 4 8.87 -6.94 15.79
N ALA A 5 7.92 -6.05 15.51
CA ALA A 5 8.22 -4.63 15.34
C ALA A 5 8.69 -3.99 16.64
N ARG A 6 8.04 -4.28 17.78
CA ARG A 6 8.45 -3.82 19.11
C ARG A 6 9.88 -4.25 19.44
N CYS A 7 10.21 -5.53 19.25
CA CYS A 7 11.57 -6.02 19.46
C CYS A 7 12.60 -5.28 18.59
N LYS A 8 12.26 -4.98 17.33
CA LYS A 8 13.17 -4.24 16.42
C LYS A 8 13.33 -2.77 16.81
N VAL A 9 12.28 -2.12 17.28
CA VAL A 9 12.30 -0.74 17.76
C VAL A 9 13.19 -0.65 19.00
N ALA A 10 12.95 -1.51 20.01
CA ALA A 10 13.74 -1.58 21.22
C ALA A 10 15.23 -1.87 20.94
N ALA A 11 15.52 -2.86 20.09
CA ALA A 11 16.89 -3.20 19.74
C ALA A 11 17.66 -2.07 19.05
N ARG A 12 16.97 -1.04 18.54
CA ARG A 12 17.56 0.15 17.91
C ARG A 12 17.50 1.41 18.77
N GLY A 13 16.99 1.31 20.00
CA GLY A 13 16.80 2.46 20.89
C GLY A 13 15.85 3.52 20.33
N LEU A 14 14.79 3.10 19.63
CA LEU A 14 13.84 4.00 18.97
C LEU A 14 12.51 4.10 19.70
N ASP A 15 12.40 3.58 20.93
CA ASP A 15 11.14 3.48 21.69
C ASP A 15 10.50 4.85 21.95
N GLU A 16 11.32 5.88 22.17
CA GLU A 16 10.83 7.26 22.36
C GLU A 16 10.37 7.96 21.07
N ARG A 17 10.72 7.41 19.90
CA ARG A 17 10.45 8.00 18.59
C ARG A 17 9.42 7.25 17.77
N VAL A 18 9.15 6.00 18.11
CA VAL A 18 8.28 5.12 17.34
C VAL A 18 7.18 4.57 18.24
N VAL A 19 5.96 4.97 17.96
CA VAL A 19 4.77 4.41 18.60
C VAL A 19 4.19 3.33 17.69
N LEU A 20 3.96 2.14 18.25
CA LEU A 20 3.36 1.01 17.54
C LEU A 20 1.98 0.72 18.11
N ASP A 21 0.96 0.87 17.30
CA ASP A 21 -0.43 0.63 17.69
C ASP A 21 -1.16 -0.26 16.67
N VAL A 22 -2.26 -0.87 17.12
CA VAL A 22 -3.22 -1.57 16.28
C VAL A 22 -4.28 -0.58 15.86
N GLY A 23 -4.50 -0.44 14.56
CA GLY A 23 -5.49 0.48 14.03
C GLY A 23 -6.18 -0.08 12.79
N ASP A 24 -7.37 0.44 12.55
CA ASP A 24 -8.09 0.29 11.30
C ASP A 24 -7.78 1.50 10.42
N ALA A 25 -7.35 1.25 9.18
CA ALA A 25 -7.01 2.32 8.24
C ALA A 25 -8.22 3.15 7.79
N GLU A 26 -9.42 2.61 7.94
CA GLU A 26 -10.69 3.27 7.63
C GLU A 26 -11.21 4.10 8.83
N HIS A 27 -10.62 3.90 10.02
CA HIS A 27 -10.98 4.60 11.28
C HIS A 27 -9.73 4.82 12.13
N LEU A 28 -8.84 5.71 11.69
CA LEU A 28 -7.57 5.96 12.36
C LEU A 28 -7.77 6.68 13.70
N ARG A 29 -7.17 6.16 14.76
CA ARG A 29 -7.11 6.82 16.09
C ARG A 29 -6.08 7.95 16.13
N VAL A 30 -6.05 8.75 15.10
CA VAL A 30 -5.14 9.87 14.91
C VAL A 30 -5.98 11.14 14.77
N SER A 31 -5.61 12.20 15.48
CA SER A 31 -6.33 13.47 15.44
C SER A 31 -6.30 14.11 14.05
N ASP A 32 -7.29 14.93 13.74
CA ASP A 32 -7.33 15.70 12.51
C ASP A 32 -6.11 16.60 12.39
N ALA A 33 -5.59 16.74 11.18
CA ALA A 33 -4.50 17.66 10.85
C ALA A 33 -3.31 17.61 11.85
N SER A 34 -2.91 16.40 12.27
CA SER A 34 -1.88 16.20 13.30
C SER A 34 -0.55 15.70 12.76
N VAL A 35 -0.54 15.08 11.57
CA VAL A 35 0.67 14.50 10.98
C VAL A 35 1.12 15.27 9.73
N ASP A 36 2.41 15.30 9.49
CA ASP A 36 2.98 15.98 8.32
C ASP A 36 3.00 15.09 7.08
N VAL A 37 3.15 13.77 7.28
CA VAL A 37 3.21 12.79 6.20
C VAL A 37 2.54 11.49 6.63
N VAL A 38 1.76 10.89 5.73
CA VAL A 38 1.29 9.51 5.84
C VAL A 38 1.98 8.67 4.77
N THR A 39 2.53 7.52 5.15
CA THR A 39 3.13 6.56 4.22
C THR A 39 2.49 5.19 4.36
N VAL A 40 2.19 4.56 3.23
CA VAL A 40 1.68 3.19 3.19
C VAL A 40 2.46 2.39 2.15
N ALA A 41 2.92 1.19 2.53
CA ALA A 41 3.59 0.28 1.60
C ALA A 41 2.88 -1.07 1.59
N PHE A 42 2.37 -1.45 0.42
CA PHE A 42 1.74 -2.75 0.14
C PHE A 42 0.54 -3.10 1.06
N GLY A 43 -0.19 -2.08 1.51
CA GLY A 43 -1.29 -2.22 2.44
C GLY A 43 -2.64 -1.75 1.91
N VAL A 44 -2.65 -0.75 1.03
CA VAL A 44 -3.88 -0.05 0.62
C VAL A 44 -4.86 -0.98 -0.13
N ARG A 45 -4.35 -1.94 -0.90
CA ARG A 45 -5.18 -2.94 -1.60
C ARG A 45 -5.98 -3.86 -0.66
N ASN A 46 -5.64 -3.87 0.64
CA ASN A 46 -6.30 -4.69 1.66
C ASN A 46 -7.38 -3.92 2.43
N PHE A 47 -7.65 -2.66 2.09
CA PHE A 47 -8.72 -1.90 2.71
C PHE A 47 -10.08 -2.44 2.25
N GLY A 48 -11.04 -2.53 3.15
CA GLY A 48 -12.42 -2.92 2.84
C GLY A 48 -13.13 -1.83 2.04
N ASP A 49 -12.98 -0.57 2.46
CA ASP A 49 -13.38 0.64 1.73
C ASP A 49 -12.14 1.50 1.45
N LEU A 50 -11.67 1.44 0.22
CA LEU A 50 -10.49 2.16 -0.23
C LEU A 50 -10.66 3.70 -0.14
N GLU A 51 -11.86 4.19 -0.46
CA GLU A 51 -12.15 5.63 -0.38
C GLU A 51 -12.25 6.11 1.07
N ALA A 52 -12.82 5.30 1.97
CA ALA A 52 -12.84 5.61 3.39
C ALA A 52 -11.43 5.72 3.96
N GLY A 53 -10.55 4.76 3.66
CA GLY A 53 -9.15 4.80 4.09
C GLY A 53 -8.39 6.01 3.54
N LEU A 54 -8.61 6.37 2.27
CA LEU A 54 -8.01 7.58 1.68
C LEU A 54 -8.52 8.86 2.34
N ARG A 55 -9.82 8.96 2.67
CA ARG A 55 -10.40 10.10 3.42
C ARG A 55 -9.81 10.21 4.83
N GLU A 56 -9.63 9.07 5.52
CA GLU A 56 -9.00 9.05 6.85
C GLU A 56 -7.54 9.51 6.80
N MET A 57 -6.76 9.07 5.81
CA MET A 57 -5.42 9.59 5.60
C MET A 57 -5.43 11.11 5.37
N ALA A 58 -6.33 11.61 4.51
CA ALA A 58 -6.45 13.03 4.25
C ALA A 58 -6.87 13.80 5.50
N ARG A 59 -7.78 13.28 6.33
CA ARG A 59 -8.22 13.90 7.58
C ARG A 59 -7.05 14.12 8.54
N THR A 60 -6.18 13.11 8.69
CA THR A 60 -5.08 13.15 9.68
C THR A 60 -3.92 14.02 9.25
N ILE A 61 -3.69 14.21 7.95
CA ILE A 61 -2.59 14.99 7.42
C ILE A 61 -2.88 16.49 7.60
N LYS A 62 -1.89 17.27 8.02
CA LYS A 62 -1.95 18.74 8.10
C LYS A 62 -2.13 19.37 6.72
N PRO A 63 -2.73 20.58 6.62
CA PRO A 63 -2.71 21.35 5.38
C PRO A 63 -1.28 21.53 4.86
N GLY A 64 -1.06 21.20 3.58
CA GLY A 64 0.27 21.20 2.96
C GLY A 64 1.10 19.93 3.20
N GLY A 65 0.64 19.03 4.06
CA GLY A 65 1.28 17.73 4.27
C GLY A 65 1.09 16.77 3.10
N LYS A 66 1.70 15.60 3.16
CA LYS A 66 1.82 14.69 2.01
C LYS A 66 1.35 13.28 2.32
N VAL A 67 0.82 12.61 1.31
CA VAL A 67 0.65 11.16 1.30
C VAL A 67 1.62 10.53 0.31
N VAL A 68 2.20 9.38 0.70
CA VAL A 68 3.05 8.54 -0.18
C VAL A 68 2.59 7.10 -0.06
N ILE A 69 2.12 6.53 -1.15
CA ILE A 69 1.58 5.16 -1.20
C ILE A 69 2.41 4.36 -2.20
N LEU A 70 3.04 3.29 -1.74
CA LEU A 70 3.68 2.29 -2.60
C LEU A 70 2.76 1.08 -2.67
N GLU A 71 2.30 0.72 -3.86
CA GLU A 71 1.42 -0.43 -4.03
C GLU A 71 1.73 -1.20 -5.32
N PHE A 72 1.40 -2.48 -5.34
CA PHE A 72 1.50 -3.29 -6.54
C PHE A 72 0.52 -2.82 -7.61
N SER A 73 0.93 -2.96 -8.86
CA SER A 73 0.09 -2.65 -10.01
C SER A 73 0.35 -3.65 -11.15
N ARG A 74 -0.52 -3.62 -12.16
CA ARG A 74 -0.33 -4.45 -13.35
C ARG A 74 0.60 -3.74 -14.34
N PRO A 75 1.63 -4.41 -14.89
CA PRO A 75 2.49 -3.84 -15.92
C PRO A 75 1.68 -3.34 -17.13
N ARG A 76 1.98 -2.12 -17.59
CA ARG A 76 1.32 -1.54 -18.76
C ARG A 76 1.76 -2.19 -20.07
N ASN A 77 3.02 -2.59 -20.16
CA ASN A 77 3.56 -3.23 -21.35
C ASN A 77 2.99 -4.65 -21.45
N ARG A 78 2.38 -4.97 -22.60
CA ARG A 78 1.71 -6.26 -22.84
C ARG A 78 2.65 -7.46 -22.67
N LEU A 79 3.88 -7.36 -23.13
CA LEU A 79 4.87 -8.43 -23.04
C LEU A 79 5.26 -8.68 -21.56
N PHE A 80 5.60 -7.60 -20.85
CA PHE A 80 5.90 -7.70 -19.41
C PHE A 80 4.72 -8.20 -18.59
N ARG A 81 3.50 -7.82 -18.97
CA ARG A 81 2.29 -8.30 -18.30
C ARG A 81 2.12 -9.81 -18.49
N VAL A 82 2.28 -10.34 -19.71
CA VAL A 82 2.21 -11.80 -19.95
C VAL A 82 3.27 -12.55 -19.16
N LEU A 83 4.51 -12.06 -19.14
CA LEU A 83 5.60 -12.66 -18.35
C LEU A 83 5.31 -12.60 -16.85
N TYR A 84 4.81 -11.46 -16.36
CA TYR A 84 4.42 -11.26 -14.96
C TYR A 84 3.28 -12.22 -14.56
N GLU A 85 2.23 -12.29 -15.36
CA GLU A 85 1.09 -13.19 -15.14
C GLU A 85 1.53 -14.66 -15.18
N PHE A 86 2.37 -15.05 -16.14
CA PHE A 86 2.92 -16.40 -16.21
C PHE A 86 3.75 -16.73 -14.95
N TYR A 87 4.65 -15.84 -14.55
CA TYR A 87 5.44 -16.01 -13.32
C TYR A 87 4.54 -16.11 -12.09
N THR A 88 3.62 -15.18 -11.95
CA THR A 88 2.79 -15.01 -10.74
C THR A 88 1.75 -16.12 -10.59
N TYR A 89 1.14 -16.57 -11.69
CA TYR A 89 0.09 -17.61 -11.64
C TYR A 89 0.62 -19.04 -11.84
N LYS A 90 1.76 -19.21 -12.50
CA LYS A 90 2.29 -20.56 -12.81
C LYS A 90 3.53 -20.94 -12.02
N ILE A 91 4.46 -20.01 -11.83
CA ILE A 91 5.76 -20.28 -11.20
C ILE A 91 5.71 -20.07 -9.68
N LEU A 92 5.24 -18.90 -9.26
CA LEU A 92 5.24 -18.49 -7.86
C LEU A 92 4.48 -19.45 -6.92
N PRO A 93 3.28 -19.98 -7.27
CA PRO A 93 2.58 -20.95 -6.41
C PRO A 93 3.31 -22.28 -6.28
N ARG A 94 4.06 -22.71 -7.34
CA ARG A 94 4.84 -23.93 -7.30
C ARG A 94 6.06 -23.80 -6.38
N ILE A 95 6.81 -22.71 -6.52
CA ILE A 95 7.96 -22.41 -5.66
C ILE A 95 7.48 -22.17 -4.23
N GLY A 96 6.42 -21.39 -4.06
CA GLY A 96 5.83 -21.10 -2.75
C GLY A 96 5.35 -22.35 -2.02
N GLY A 97 4.76 -23.30 -2.74
CA GLY A 97 4.34 -24.58 -2.18
C GLY A 97 5.50 -25.49 -1.75
N MET A 98 6.70 -25.29 -2.30
CA MET A 98 7.92 -26.02 -1.92
C MET A 98 8.65 -25.37 -0.73
N VAL A 99 8.60 -24.05 -0.61
CA VAL A 99 9.36 -23.26 0.39
C VAL A 99 8.49 -22.88 1.59
N SER A 100 7.21 -22.61 1.39
CA SER A 100 6.27 -22.22 2.43
C SER A 100 5.09 -23.19 2.46
N LYS A 101 4.67 -23.59 3.66
CA LYS A 101 3.48 -24.43 3.86
C LYS A 101 2.16 -23.68 3.59
N ASP A 102 2.21 -22.37 3.35
CA ASP A 102 1.02 -21.52 3.16
C ASP A 102 0.82 -21.16 1.68
N LYS A 103 0.11 -22.00 0.96
CA LYS A 103 -0.29 -21.77 -0.44
C LYS A 103 -1.23 -20.57 -0.59
N ARG A 104 -2.05 -20.24 0.42
CA ARG A 104 -3.08 -19.20 0.35
C ARG A 104 -2.49 -17.80 0.16
N ALA A 105 -1.33 -17.52 0.78
CA ALA A 105 -0.64 -16.25 0.62
C ALA A 105 -0.19 -15.99 -0.83
N TYR A 106 0.18 -17.04 -1.56
CA TYR A 106 0.64 -16.96 -2.96
C TYR A 106 -0.53 -16.86 -3.97
N GLU A 107 -1.72 -17.30 -3.60
CA GLU A 107 -2.93 -17.13 -4.41
C GLU A 107 -3.59 -15.77 -4.16
N TYR A 108 -3.54 -15.28 -2.91
CA TYR A 108 -4.12 -14.00 -2.51
C TYR A 108 -3.46 -12.80 -3.17
N LEU A 109 -2.12 -12.77 -3.26
CA LEU A 109 -1.40 -11.62 -3.81
C LEU A 109 -1.79 -11.30 -5.26
N PRO A 110 -1.82 -12.26 -6.21
CA PRO A 110 -2.26 -11.99 -7.57
C PRO A 110 -3.72 -11.52 -7.66
N ALA A 111 -4.60 -12.12 -6.85
CA ALA A 111 -6.01 -11.76 -6.83
C ALA A 111 -6.19 -10.29 -6.37
N SER A 112 -5.63 -9.93 -5.22
CA SER A 112 -5.73 -8.57 -4.67
C SER A 112 -5.09 -7.49 -5.57
N VAL A 113 -3.97 -7.80 -6.23
CA VAL A 113 -3.37 -6.90 -7.25
C VAL A 113 -4.28 -6.79 -8.46
N GLY A 114 -5.00 -7.86 -8.78
CA GLY A 114 -5.96 -7.90 -9.87
C GLY A 114 -7.18 -7.01 -9.67
N GLU A 115 -7.63 -6.86 -8.44
CA GLU A 115 -8.80 -6.05 -8.06
C GLU A 115 -8.45 -4.58 -7.80
N PHE A 116 -7.17 -4.28 -7.58
CA PHE A 116 -6.73 -2.92 -7.28
C PHE A 116 -6.91 -1.99 -8.49
N PRO A 117 -7.41 -0.75 -8.30
CA PRO A 117 -7.70 0.20 -9.38
C PRO A 117 -6.48 0.49 -10.25
N ALA A 118 -6.73 0.80 -11.53
CA ALA A 118 -5.69 1.29 -12.42
C ALA A 118 -5.10 2.62 -11.91
N PRO A 119 -3.82 2.94 -12.22
CA PRO A 119 -3.17 4.13 -11.66
C PRO A 119 -3.93 5.44 -11.86
N ALA A 120 -4.57 5.65 -13.00
CA ALA A 120 -5.37 6.85 -13.26
C ALA A 120 -6.62 6.90 -12.38
N GLU A 121 -7.30 5.78 -12.23
CA GLU A 121 -8.48 5.65 -11.39
C GLU A 121 -8.13 5.87 -9.91
N PHE A 122 -7.05 5.24 -9.44
CA PHE A 122 -6.61 5.43 -8.06
C PHE A 122 -6.22 6.88 -7.75
N MET A 123 -5.55 7.57 -8.68
CA MET A 123 -5.29 9.02 -8.54
C MET A 123 -6.59 9.83 -8.43
N SER A 124 -7.60 9.51 -9.24
CA SER A 124 -8.91 10.17 -9.13
C SER A 124 -9.60 9.89 -7.80
N MET A 125 -9.44 8.69 -7.23
CA MET A 125 -9.91 8.40 -5.87
C MET A 125 -9.18 9.24 -4.82
N MET A 126 -7.85 9.39 -4.94
CA MET A 126 -7.08 10.27 -4.06
C MET A 126 -7.56 11.72 -4.15
N GLU A 127 -7.84 12.22 -5.36
CA GLU A 127 -8.37 13.58 -5.55
C GLU A 127 -9.75 13.76 -4.91
N ARG A 128 -10.65 12.78 -5.06
CA ARG A 128 -11.96 12.79 -4.38
C ARG A 128 -11.84 12.73 -2.85
N ALA A 129 -10.80 12.09 -2.34
CA ALA A 129 -10.51 12.04 -0.91
C ALA A 129 -9.93 13.36 -0.35
N GLY A 130 -9.62 14.34 -1.20
CA GLY A 130 -9.13 15.66 -0.80
C GLY A 130 -7.65 15.92 -1.07
N PHE A 131 -6.95 15.01 -1.72
CA PHE A 131 -5.56 15.24 -2.13
C PHE A 131 -5.48 16.04 -3.43
N ARG A 132 -4.43 16.82 -3.58
CA ARG A 132 -4.15 17.65 -4.77
C ARG A 132 -2.78 17.29 -5.36
N GLY A 133 -2.60 17.57 -6.63
CA GLY A 133 -1.34 17.33 -7.33
C GLY A 133 -0.93 15.86 -7.34
N CYS A 134 -1.95 14.97 -7.41
CA CYS A 134 -1.74 13.53 -7.39
C CYS A 134 -0.86 13.08 -8.56
N ARG A 135 0.13 12.26 -8.27
CA ARG A 135 1.06 11.71 -9.26
C ARG A 135 1.27 10.22 -9.02
N ALA A 136 1.46 9.48 -10.09
CA ALA A 136 1.85 8.08 -10.06
C ALA A 136 3.19 7.90 -10.78
N ARG A 137 4.17 7.29 -10.11
CA ARG A 137 5.47 6.93 -10.66
C ARG A 137 5.65 5.43 -10.68
N SER A 138 5.81 4.90 -11.88
CA SER A 138 6.04 3.47 -12.09
C SER A 138 7.41 3.03 -11.55
N GLN A 139 7.43 1.87 -10.90
CA GLN A 139 8.61 1.17 -10.40
C GLN A 139 8.67 -0.22 -10.99
N SER A 140 9.89 -0.77 -11.12
CA SER A 140 10.11 -2.16 -11.55
C SER A 140 9.29 -2.55 -12.78
N PHE A 141 9.40 -1.78 -13.88
CA PHE A 141 8.67 -2.00 -15.14
C PHE A 141 7.14 -2.01 -15.00
N GLY A 142 6.61 -1.36 -13.96
CA GLY A 142 5.17 -1.24 -13.73
C GLY A 142 4.58 -2.29 -12.80
N ILE A 143 5.39 -3.12 -12.17
CA ILE A 143 4.96 -4.09 -11.15
C ILE A 143 4.50 -3.37 -9.87
N ALA A 144 5.07 -2.19 -9.58
CA ALA A 144 4.64 -1.34 -8.49
C ALA A 144 4.52 0.11 -8.94
N GLN A 145 3.74 0.89 -8.20
CA GLN A 145 3.57 2.33 -8.38
C GLN A 145 3.82 3.04 -7.05
N ILE A 146 4.47 4.20 -7.11
CA ILE A 146 4.48 5.15 -6.02
C ILE A 146 3.48 6.25 -6.37
N TYR A 147 2.47 6.39 -5.54
CA TYR A 147 1.50 7.48 -5.61
C TYR A 147 1.85 8.54 -4.59
N THR A 148 1.76 9.80 -4.98
CA THR A 148 1.97 10.94 -4.08
C THR A 148 0.85 11.94 -4.27
N GLY A 149 0.46 12.61 -3.19
CA GLY A 149 -0.50 13.70 -3.19
C GLY A 149 -0.24 14.62 -2.02
N GLN A 150 -0.77 15.83 -2.08
CA GLN A 150 -0.68 16.86 -1.05
C GLN A 150 -2.08 17.20 -0.55
N ARG A 151 -2.22 17.41 0.75
CA ARG A 151 -3.48 17.91 1.33
C ARG A 151 -3.59 19.42 1.21
#